data_3bea0a02eeb57d6c0f7f9f4c71e70f3d
#
_entry.id   3bea0a02eeb57d6c0f7f9f4c71e70f3d
#
_cell.length_a   1.000
_cell.length_b   1.000
_cell.length_c   1.000
_cell.angle_alpha   90.00
_cell.angle_beta   90.00
_cell.angle_gamma   90.00
#
_symmetry.space_group_name_H-M   'P 1'
#
loop_
_entity.id
_entity.type
_entity.pdbx_description
1 polymer ?
#
loop_
_entity_poly.entity_id
_entity_poly.type
_entity_poly.pdbx_seq_one_letter_code
_entity_poly.pdbx_strand_id
1 'polypeptide(L)'
;MAISKQPVAAPQQAESSTTSSLLRELFEVIVLAVILYFGISFAIQTVHVEGLSMFATLDDNDYLIANKIDYRLHPPQRGDIIILRPPTMSTTDYIKRVIGLPGERLLIHGGYVYINGHKLDEPYLPEIWTVDTEWGGPNGTVIPPNEYFVMGDNRNRSQDSRVFGPISRDRIDGKAWFRIWPLEHFGNIYTQVPTLESSSVFVG
;
A
#
# COMPACT_ATOMS: atom_id res chain seq x y z
N MET A 1 -74.59 -52.21 -25.25
CA MET A 1 -73.14 -52.20 -25.27
C MET A 1 -72.75 -50.72 -25.21
N ALA A 2 -72.42 -50.20 -24.01
CA ALA A 2 -72.14 -48.79 -23.78
C ALA A 2 -70.59 -48.61 -23.66
N ILE A 3 -70.02 -47.80 -24.54
CA ILE A 3 -68.59 -47.50 -24.56
C ILE A 3 -68.41 -46.25 -23.71
N SER A 4 -67.74 -46.44 -22.55
CA SER A 4 -67.32 -45.35 -21.68
C SER A 4 -66.06 -44.66 -22.28
N LYS A 5 -66.16 -43.39 -22.61
CA LYS A 5 -65.03 -42.53 -22.95
C LYS A 5 -64.39 -42.05 -21.67
N GLN A 6 -63.13 -42.45 -21.43
CA GLN A 6 -62.28 -41.85 -20.40
C GLN A 6 -61.78 -40.44 -20.82
N PRO A 7 -61.79 -39.47 -19.97
CA PRO A 7 -61.22 -38.13 -20.27
C PRO A 7 -59.69 -38.18 -20.32
N VAL A 8 -59.12 -37.64 -21.41
CA VAL A 8 -57.74 -37.44 -21.60
C VAL A 8 -57.29 -36.29 -20.65
N ALA A 9 -56.36 -36.59 -19.71
CA ALA A 9 -55.78 -35.62 -18.82
C ALA A 9 -54.88 -34.64 -19.63
N ALA A 10 -55.14 -33.37 -19.46
CA ALA A 10 -54.34 -32.31 -20.05
C ALA A 10 -52.92 -32.29 -19.44
N PRO A 11 -51.88 -31.99 -20.21
CA PRO A 11 -50.51 -31.90 -19.67
C PRO A 11 -50.43 -30.69 -18.74
N GLN A 12 -50.06 -30.96 -17.51
CA GLN A 12 -49.89 -29.95 -16.45
C GLN A 12 -48.61 -29.12 -16.65
N GLN A 13 -48.76 -27.86 -16.50
CA GLN A 13 -47.83 -26.75 -16.39
C GLN A 13 -46.61 -27.09 -15.54
N ALA A 14 -45.51 -27.56 -16.15
CA ALA A 14 -44.22 -27.76 -15.50
C ALA A 14 -43.17 -26.65 -15.83
N GLU A 15 -43.52 -25.68 -16.68
CA GLU A 15 -42.55 -24.69 -17.19
C GLU A 15 -42.37 -23.44 -16.32
N SER A 16 -43.34 -23.08 -15.49
CA SER A 16 -43.28 -21.84 -14.71
C SER A 16 -42.39 -21.93 -13.45
N SER A 17 -42.13 -23.12 -12.95
CA SER A 17 -41.30 -23.33 -11.75
C SER A 17 -39.79 -23.25 -12.04
N THR A 18 -39.39 -23.66 -13.24
CA THR A 18 -37.98 -23.68 -13.65
C THR A 18 -37.45 -22.26 -13.91
N THR A 19 -38.28 -21.42 -14.55
CA THR A 19 -37.87 -20.02 -14.85
C THR A 19 -37.75 -19.17 -13.61
N SER A 20 -38.62 -19.35 -12.62
CA SER A 20 -38.56 -18.61 -11.35
C SER A 20 -37.38 -19.05 -10.48
N SER A 21 -36.99 -20.33 -10.50
CA SER A 21 -35.77 -20.79 -9.80
C SER A 21 -34.49 -20.24 -10.45
N LEU A 22 -34.41 -20.23 -11.77
CA LEU A 22 -33.26 -19.67 -12.48
C LEU A 22 -33.11 -18.15 -12.25
N LEU A 23 -34.20 -17.42 -12.22
CA LEU A 23 -34.19 -15.98 -11.93
C LEU A 23 -33.70 -15.71 -10.48
N ARG A 24 -34.12 -16.52 -9.54
CA ARG A 24 -33.67 -16.44 -8.15
C ARG A 24 -32.16 -16.73 -8.02
N GLU A 25 -31.69 -17.83 -8.61
CA GLU A 25 -30.29 -18.21 -8.63
C GLU A 25 -29.41 -17.10 -9.26
N LEU A 26 -29.88 -16.56 -10.41
CA LEU A 26 -29.17 -15.44 -11.05
C LEU A 26 -29.11 -14.20 -10.13
N PHE A 27 -30.21 -13.88 -9.47
CA PHE A 27 -30.27 -12.78 -8.52
C PHE A 27 -29.29 -12.99 -7.34
N GLU A 28 -29.26 -14.19 -6.76
CA GLU A 28 -28.34 -14.55 -5.67
C GLU A 28 -26.87 -14.40 -6.10
N VAL A 29 -26.51 -14.84 -7.32
CA VAL A 29 -25.16 -14.70 -7.88
C VAL A 29 -24.80 -13.22 -8.09
N ILE A 30 -25.74 -12.43 -8.64
CA ILE A 30 -25.51 -10.99 -8.84
C ILE A 30 -25.31 -10.28 -7.50
N VAL A 31 -26.13 -10.57 -6.50
CA VAL A 31 -25.98 -9.97 -5.16
C VAL A 31 -24.63 -10.34 -4.54
N LEU A 32 -24.23 -11.61 -4.63
CA LEU A 32 -22.93 -12.06 -4.15
C LEU A 32 -21.79 -11.36 -4.88
N ALA A 33 -21.85 -11.26 -6.21
CA ALA A 33 -20.85 -10.58 -7.01
C ALA A 33 -20.71 -9.10 -6.64
N VAL A 34 -21.83 -8.41 -6.40
CA VAL A 34 -21.85 -7.01 -5.96
C VAL A 34 -21.20 -6.86 -4.58
N ILE A 35 -21.56 -7.73 -3.63
CA ILE A 35 -20.97 -7.72 -2.28
C ILE A 35 -19.46 -7.94 -2.35
N LEU A 36 -19.01 -8.92 -3.12
CA LEU A 36 -17.58 -9.21 -3.29
C LEU A 36 -16.84 -8.04 -3.96
N TYR A 37 -17.44 -7.45 -5.01
CA TYR A 37 -16.86 -6.31 -5.69
C TYR A 37 -16.63 -5.13 -4.74
N PHE A 38 -17.65 -4.74 -3.99
CA PHE A 38 -17.50 -3.65 -3.02
C PHE A 38 -16.56 -4.01 -1.88
N GLY A 39 -16.57 -5.26 -1.39
CA GLY A 39 -15.65 -5.74 -0.37
C GLY A 39 -14.19 -5.66 -0.82
N ILE A 40 -13.90 -6.13 -2.02
CA ILE A 40 -12.55 -6.08 -2.59
C ILE A 40 -12.12 -4.62 -2.84
N SER A 41 -12.97 -3.81 -3.46
CA SER A 41 -12.68 -2.39 -3.75
C SER A 41 -12.44 -1.56 -2.49
N PHE A 42 -13.04 -1.95 -1.37
CA PHE A 42 -12.80 -1.33 -0.08
C PHE A 42 -11.44 -1.72 0.52
N ALA A 43 -10.98 -2.94 0.24
CA ALA A 43 -9.78 -3.52 0.84
C ALA A 43 -8.50 -3.16 0.11
N ILE A 44 -8.56 -3.06 -1.22
CA ILE A 44 -7.38 -2.90 -2.06
C ILE A 44 -7.53 -1.74 -3.05
N GLN A 45 -6.38 -1.24 -3.51
CA GLN A 45 -6.28 -0.23 -4.55
C GLN A 45 -5.15 -0.61 -5.51
N THR A 46 -5.42 -0.49 -6.82
CA THR A 46 -4.34 -0.58 -7.81
C THR A 46 -3.65 0.78 -7.91
N VAL A 47 -2.33 0.77 -7.93
CA VAL A 47 -1.48 1.96 -8.00
C VAL A 47 -0.50 1.79 -9.15
N HIS A 48 -0.40 2.81 -10.00
CA HIS A 48 0.61 2.91 -11.05
C HIS A 48 1.79 3.73 -10.52
N VAL A 49 2.99 3.18 -10.63
CA VAL A 49 4.23 3.85 -10.20
C VAL A 49 4.69 4.79 -11.30
N GLU A 50 4.79 6.06 -10.99
CA GLU A 50 5.33 7.08 -11.88
C GLU A 50 6.61 7.67 -11.31
N GLY A 51 7.70 7.60 -12.08
CA GLY A 51 8.99 8.14 -11.73
C GLY A 51 9.91 7.20 -10.95
N LEU A 52 11.08 7.71 -10.61
CA LEU A 52 12.23 6.91 -10.14
C LEU A 52 12.49 7.04 -8.64
N SER A 53 11.56 7.61 -7.86
CA SER A 53 11.82 7.92 -6.45
C SER A 53 11.97 6.67 -5.56
N MET A 54 11.46 5.52 -6.00
CA MET A 54 11.53 4.23 -5.29
C MET A 54 12.44 3.21 -5.99
N PHE A 55 13.19 3.65 -7.02
CA PHE A 55 14.21 2.81 -7.65
C PHE A 55 15.32 2.47 -6.61
N ALA A 56 15.85 1.25 -6.52
CA ALA A 56 15.62 0.05 -7.33
C ALA A 56 14.56 -0.91 -6.77
N THR A 57 13.83 -0.52 -5.71
CA THR A 57 12.78 -1.39 -5.13
C THR A 57 11.55 -1.45 -6.05
N LEU A 58 11.16 -0.29 -6.61
CA LEU A 58 10.07 -0.17 -7.57
C LEU A 58 10.58 0.58 -8.80
N ASP A 59 10.20 0.10 -9.96
CA ASP A 59 10.53 0.69 -11.24
C ASP A 59 9.40 1.58 -11.76
N ASP A 60 9.76 2.51 -12.64
CA ASP A 60 8.78 3.31 -13.37
C ASP A 60 7.87 2.41 -14.21
N ASN A 61 6.57 2.70 -14.24
CA ASN A 61 5.53 1.90 -14.87
C ASN A 61 5.20 0.56 -14.20
N ASP A 62 5.65 0.31 -12.98
CA ASP A 62 5.12 -0.79 -12.17
C ASP A 62 3.63 -0.58 -11.83
N TYR A 63 2.87 -1.67 -11.79
CA TYR A 63 1.51 -1.68 -11.25
C TYR A 63 1.48 -2.51 -9.98
N LEU A 64 0.99 -1.89 -8.92
CA LEU A 64 0.97 -2.45 -7.58
C LEU A 64 -0.44 -2.60 -7.06
N ILE A 65 -0.59 -3.53 -6.11
CA ILE A 65 -1.75 -3.58 -5.22
C ILE A 65 -1.35 -2.99 -3.87
N ALA A 66 -2.10 -2.00 -3.44
CA ALA A 66 -2.01 -1.46 -2.09
C ALA A 66 -3.12 -2.03 -1.21
N ASN A 67 -2.75 -2.47 -0.01
CA ASN A 67 -3.65 -2.92 1.04
C ASN A 67 -4.07 -1.73 1.91
N LYS A 68 -5.36 -1.38 1.88
CA LYS A 68 -5.92 -0.27 2.67
C LYS A 68 -6.40 -0.69 4.06
N ILE A 69 -6.64 -1.99 4.25
CA ILE A 69 -7.14 -2.51 5.53
C ILE A 69 -6.02 -2.63 6.56
N ASP A 70 -4.81 -2.97 6.13
CA ASP A 70 -3.68 -3.22 7.03
C ASP A 70 -3.52 -2.09 8.05
N TYR A 71 -3.53 -0.86 7.59
CA TYR A 71 -3.37 0.30 8.43
C TYR A 71 -4.62 0.77 9.19
N ARG A 72 -5.74 0.06 9.06
CA ARG A 72 -6.89 0.20 9.95
C ARG A 72 -6.74 -0.67 11.19
N LEU A 73 -5.96 -1.74 11.08
CA LEU A 73 -5.74 -2.73 12.14
C LEU A 73 -4.41 -2.52 12.85
N HIS A 74 -3.39 -2.05 12.14
CA HIS A 74 -2.02 -1.89 12.65
C HIS A 74 -1.46 -0.51 12.28
N PRO A 75 -0.58 0.07 13.10
CA PRO A 75 0.16 1.26 12.71
C PRO A 75 1.21 0.92 11.63
N PRO A 76 1.57 1.87 10.74
CA PRO A 76 2.70 1.74 9.84
C PRO A 76 3.98 1.40 10.59
N GLN A 77 4.77 0.51 10.01
CA GLN A 77 6.03 0.05 10.57
C GLN A 77 7.22 0.59 9.75
N ARG A 78 8.39 0.66 10.39
CA ARG A 78 9.63 1.01 9.69
C ARG A 78 9.90 0.02 8.56
N GLY A 79 10.22 0.54 7.37
CA GLY A 79 10.45 -0.25 6.17
C GLY A 79 9.21 -0.48 5.31
N ASP A 80 8.00 -0.19 5.81
CA ASP A 80 6.80 -0.28 4.98
C ASP A 80 6.87 0.69 3.80
N ILE A 81 6.52 0.20 2.61
CA ILE A 81 6.29 1.05 1.45
C ILE A 81 4.83 1.45 1.45
N ILE A 82 4.57 2.74 1.48
CA ILE A 82 3.24 3.32 1.66
C ILE A 82 2.84 4.20 0.49
N ILE A 83 1.54 4.22 0.23
CA ILE A 83 0.89 5.21 -0.62
C ILE A 83 0.39 6.33 0.29
N LEU A 84 0.71 7.57 -0.04
CA LEU A 84 0.38 8.72 0.77
C LEU A 84 -0.04 9.93 -0.07
N ARG A 85 -0.90 10.74 0.50
CA ARG A 85 -1.24 12.08 -0.03
C ARG A 85 -0.22 13.09 0.47
N PRO A 86 0.63 13.65 -0.42
CA PRO A 86 1.67 14.58 0.03
C PRO A 86 1.06 15.87 0.61
N PRO A 87 1.73 16.53 1.58
CA PRO A 87 1.28 17.82 2.13
C PRO A 87 1.59 19.00 1.20
N THR A 88 1.64 18.75 -0.09
CA THR A 88 1.91 19.72 -1.15
C THR A 88 0.63 19.96 -1.96
N MET A 89 0.66 20.88 -2.93
CA MET A 89 -0.46 21.11 -3.85
C MET A 89 -0.57 20.00 -4.94
N SER A 90 0.19 18.91 -4.84
CA SER A 90 0.08 17.79 -5.76
C SER A 90 -1.26 17.09 -5.61
N THR A 91 -1.87 16.78 -6.75
CA THR A 91 -3.07 15.92 -6.83
C THR A 91 -2.72 14.44 -6.99
N THR A 92 -1.43 14.12 -7.14
CA THR A 92 -0.93 12.76 -7.33
C THR A 92 -0.42 12.23 -6.00
N ASP A 93 -0.80 11.00 -5.67
CA ASP A 93 -0.30 10.29 -4.50
C ASP A 93 1.18 9.96 -4.67
N TYR A 94 1.91 9.92 -3.56
CA TYR A 94 3.30 9.53 -3.52
C TYR A 94 3.46 8.12 -2.98
N ILE A 95 4.51 7.45 -3.45
CA ILE A 95 4.96 6.16 -2.91
C ILE A 95 6.29 6.41 -2.22
N LYS A 96 6.39 6.07 -0.94
CA LYS A 96 7.59 6.27 -0.11
C LYS A 96 7.75 5.15 0.91
N ARG A 97 8.95 5.03 1.45
CA ARG A 97 9.25 4.10 2.56
C ARG A 97 9.17 4.83 3.89
N VAL A 98 8.58 4.18 4.89
CA VAL A 98 8.59 4.65 6.28
C VAL A 98 9.98 4.45 6.87
N ILE A 99 10.60 5.54 7.30
CA ILE A 99 11.96 5.57 7.88
C ILE A 99 11.91 5.87 9.37
N GLY A 100 11.17 6.87 9.79
CA GLY A 100 11.04 7.27 11.18
C GLY A 100 9.63 7.12 11.70
N LEU A 101 9.51 6.68 12.95
CA LEU A 101 8.25 6.41 13.62
C LEU A 101 7.91 7.52 14.63
N PRO A 102 6.62 7.66 15.03
CA PRO A 102 6.20 8.63 16.03
C PRO A 102 7.03 8.54 17.32
N GLY A 103 7.51 9.69 17.81
CA GLY A 103 8.31 9.80 19.05
C GLY A 103 9.79 9.50 18.91
N GLU A 104 10.24 9.01 17.75
CA GLU A 104 11.66 8.79 17.52
C GLU A 104 12.39 10.09 17.19
N ARG A 105 13.64 10.17 17.59
CA ARG A 105 14.55 11.24 17.24
C ARG A 105 15.28 10.88 15.95
N LEU A 106 15.03 11.65 14.90
CA LEU A 106 15.66 11.43 13.59
C LEU A 106 16.67 12.53 13.31
N LEU A 107 17.81 12.12 12.80
CA LEU A 107 18.87 12.97 12.27
C LEU A 107 19.32 12.44 10.92
N ILE A 108 19.54 13.32 9.97
CA ILE A 108 20.22 13.02 8.72
C ILE A 108 21.52 13.81 8.72
N HIS A 109 22.63 13.11 8.62
CA HIS A 109 23.96 13.70 8.61
C HIS A 109 24.93 12.85 7.80
N GLY A 110 25.76 13.51 6.98
CA GLY A 110 26.82 12.85 6.19
C GLY A 110 26.31 11.75 5.26
N GLY A 111 25.08 11.86 4.74
CA GLY A 111 24.46 10.87 3.85
C GLY A 111 23.92 9.63 4.57
N TYR A 112 23.73 9.69 5.88
CA TYR A 112 23.17 8.60 6.68
C TYR A 112 21.96 9.07 7.51
N VAL A 113 21.06 8.13 7.78
CA VAL A 113 19.97 8.33 8.74
C VAL A 113 20.37 7.78 10.09
N TYR A 114 20.05 8.54 11.14
CA TYR A 114 20.21 8.11 12.52
C TYR A 114 18.87 8.17 13.23
N ILE A 115 18.54 7.11 13.94
CA ILE A 115 17.31 7.00 14.74
C ILE A 115 17.71 6.79 16.21
N ASN A 116 17.33 7.73 17.08
CA ASN A 116 17.66 7.72 18.50
C ASN A 116 19.20 7.62 18.74
N GLY A 117 20.00 8.21 17.84
CA GLY A 117 21.45 8.19 17.88
C GLY A 117 22.11 6.97 17.20
N HIS A 118 21.34 5.96 16.80
CA HIS A 118 21.87 4.78 16.11
C HIS A 118 21.73 4.94 14.60
N LYS A 119 22.81 4.64 13.89
CA LYS A 119 22.81 4.64 12.42
C LYS A 119 21.84 3.57 11.90
N LEU A 120 21.07 3.95 10.88
CA LEU A 120 20.16 3.05 10.19
C LEU A 120 20.91 2.32 9.07
N ASP A 121 20.89 1.00 9.09
CA ASP A 121 21.36 0.17 7.98
C ASP A 121 20.23 0.06 6.94
N GLU A 122 20.54 0.44 5.70
CA GLU A 122 19.56 0.60 4.62
C GLU A 122 20.00 -0.15 3.36
N PRO A 123 19.95 -1.49 3.38
CA PRO A 123 20.51 -2.33 2.31
C PRO A 123 19.76 -2.25 0.97
N TYR A 124 18.60 -1.59 0.93
CA TYR A 124 17.80 -1.39 -0.27
C TYR A 124 18.21 -0.16 -1.10
N LEU A 125 19.14 0.64 -0.63
CA LEU A 125 19.56 1.83 -1.36
C LEU A 125 20.32 1.43 -2.64
N PRO A 126 19.92 1.99 -3.81
CA PRO A 126 20.53 1.62 -5.10
C PRO A 126 21.93 2.18 -5.30
N GLU A 127 22.24 3.28 -4.65
CA GLU A 127 23.49 4.02 -4.83
C GLU A 127 23.86 4.83 -3.59
N ILE A 128 25.11 5.28 -3.57
CA ILE A 128 25.58 6.19 -2.54
C ILE A 128 24.78 7.50 -2.59
N TRP A 129 24.37 7.96 -1.45
CA TRP A 129 23.70 9.23 -1.28
C TRP A 129 24.67 10.39 -1.53
N THR A 130 24.44 11.10 -2.64
CA THR A 130 25.35 12.20 -3.07
C THR A 130 24.77 13.59 -2.76
N VAL A 131 23.47 13.67 -2.47
CA VAL A 131 22.82 14.92 -2.09
C VAL A 131 23.16 15.18 -0.61
N ASP A 132 23.93 16.21 -0.37
CA ASP A 132 24.26 16.67 0.99
C ASP A 132 23.00 17.31 1.60
N THR A 133 22.22 16.48 2.27
CA THR A 133 20.99 16.87 2.94
C THR A 133 21.13 16.63 4.42
N GLU A 134 21.15 17.73 5.17
CA GLU A 134 21.07 17.70 6.62
C GLU A 134 19.62 17.88 7.06
N TRP A 135 19.17 17.10 8.02
CA TRP A 135 17.84 17.22 8.60
C TRP A 135 17.85 16.91 10.09
N GLY A 136 17.04 17.65 10.85
CA GLY A 136 16.89 17.42 12.28
C GLY A 136 17.82 18.29 13.15
N GLY A 137 18.71 19.08 12.53
CA GLY A 137 19.69 19.89 13.25
C GLY A 137 20.75 19.05 14.01
N PRO A 138 21.62 19.67 14.81
CA PRO A 138 22.78 18.99 15.39
C PRO A 138 22.42 17.86 16.36
N ASN A 139 21.26 17.90 16.97
CA ASN A 139 20.81 16.91 17.96
C ASN A 139 19.69 16.00 17.44
N GLY A 140 19.35 16.09 16.18
CA GLY A 140 18.17 15.42 15.63
C GLY A 140 16.83 16.04 16.11
N THR A 141 15.76 15.79 15.38
CA THR A 141 14.41 16.28 15.71
C THR A 141 13.50 15.11 16.05
N VAL A 142 12.70 15.27 17.09
CA VAL A 142 11.70 14.25 17.48
C VAL A 142 10.53 14.32 16.51
N ILE A 143 10.17 13.17 15.94
CA ILE A 143 8.99 13.03 15.08
C ILE A 143 7.75 13.19 15.96
N PRO A 144 6.82 14.08 15.59
CA PRO A 144 5.60 14.29 16.36
C PRO A 144 4.76 13.03 16.56
N PRO A 145 3.94 12.96 17.61
CA PRO A 145 2.97 11.88 17.76
C PRO A 145 2.06 11.78 16.52
N ASN A 146 1.78 10.57 16.09
CA ASN A 146 0.94 10.29 14.92
C ASN A 146 1.52 10.73 13.57
N GLU A 147 2.79 11.09 13.51
CA GLU A 147 3.49 11.45 12.27
C GLU A 147 4.60 10.46 11.94
N TYR A 148 4.90 10.34 10.66
CA TYR A 148 5.89 9.41 10.11
C TYR A 148 6.85 10.16 9.20
N PHE A 149 8.14 9.86 9.32
CA PHE A 149 9.14 10.37 8.41
C PHE A 149 9.33 9.38 7.28
N VAL A 150 9.10 9.81 6.05
CA VAL A 150 9.10 8.94 4.87
C VAL A 150 10.13 9.40 3.86
N MET A 151 10.79 8.46 3.20
CA MET A 151 11.80 8.75 2.19
C MET A 151 11.64 7.84 0.97
N GLY A 152 12.07 8.34 -0.19
CA GLY A 152 12.24 7.49 -1.36
C GLY A 152 13.50 6.65 -1.25
N ASP A 153 13.51 5.45 -1.83
CA ASP A 153 14.69 4.60 -1.87
C ASP A 153 15.79 5.20 -2.75
N ASN A 154 15.40 5.86 -3.85
CA ASN A 154 16.31 6.70 -4.60
C ASN A 154 16.49 8.06 -3.91
N ARG A 155 17.41 8.12 -2.97
CA ARG A 155 17.71 9.30 -2.15
C ARG A 155 18.07 10.53 -2.94
N ASN A 156 18.70 10.34 -4.09
CA ASN A 156 19.16 11.41 -4.97
C ASN A 156 18.04 12.00 -5.84
N ARG A 157 16.93 11.27 -5.99
CA ARG A 157 15.82 11.65 -6.89
C ARG A 157 14.45 11.51 -6.24
N SER A 158 14.32 11.90 -4.98
CA SER A 158 13.06 11.81 -4.26
C SER A 158 12.67 13.13 -3.60
N GLN A 159 11.45 13.55 -3.83
CA GLN A 159 10.79 14.57 -3.02
C GLN A 159 10.03 13.87 -1.89
N ASP A 160 10.48 14.05 -0.64
CA ASP A 160 9.99 13.31 0.52
C ASP A 160 10.08 14.16 1.80
N SER A 161 10.02 13.52 2.97
CA SER A 161 10.01 14.23 4.27
C SER A 161 11.23 15.11 4.53
N ARG A 162 12.30 14.95 3.79
CA ARG A 162 13.43 15.89 3.83
C ARG A 162 13.05 17.30 3.36
N VAL A 163 12.04 17.37 2.48
CA VAL A 163 11.54 18.63 1.89
C VAL A 163 10.30 19.13 2.60
N PHE A 164 9.32 18.25 2.87
CA PHE A 164 8.02 18.66 3.39
C PHE A 164 7.78 18.30 4.87
N GLY A 165 8.78 17.70 5.54
CA GLY A 165 8.66 17.27 6.94
C GLY A 165 7.91 15.93 7.11
N PRO A 166 7.74 15.48 8.36
CA PRO A 166 6.94 14.32 8.70
C PRO A 166 5.50 14.45 8.20
N ILE A 167 4.87 13.32 7.90
CA ILE A 167 3.49 13.26 7.43
C ILE A 167 2.57 12.67 8.50
N SER A 168 1.39 13.23 8.61
CA SER A 168 0.37 12.71 9.53
C SER A 168 -0.17 11.35 9.06
N ARG A 169 -0.55 10.50 10.01
CA ARG A 169 -1.09 9.15 9.79
C ARG A 169 -2.30 9.13 8.86
N ASP A 170 -3.15 10.12 8.90
CA ASP A 170 -4.36 10.24 8.07
C ASP A 170 -4.08 10.53 6.59
N ARG A 171 -2.83 10.86 6.24
CA ARG A 171 -2.37 11.00 4.86
C ARG A 171 -1.90 9.69 4.24
N ILE A 172 -1.81 8.62 5.03
CA ILE A 172 -1.37 7.29 4.57
C ILE A 172 -2.59 6.49 4.18
N ASP A 173 -2.73 6.21 2.89
CA ASP A 173 -3.90 5.54 2.32
C ASP A 173 -3.78 4.01 2.31
N GLY A 174 -2.56 3.47 2.20
CA GLY A 174 -2.36 2.02 2.20
C GLY A 174 -0.89 1.61 2.12
N LYS A 175 -0.67 0.31 2.29
CA LYS A 175 0.62 -0.35 2.17
C LYS A 175 0.77 -0.98 0.80
N ALA A 176 1.81 -0.64 0.05
CA ALA A 176 2.16 -1.35 -1.17
C ALA A 176 2.60 -2.78 -0.80
N TRP A 177 1.93 -3.75 -1.38
CA TRP A 177 2.07 -5.13 -0.95
C TRP A 177 2.49 -6.06 -2.08
N PHE A 178 1.92 -5.89 -3.28
CA PHE A 178 2.07 -6.86 -4.36
C PHE A 178 2.24 -6.14 -5.69
N ARG A 179 3.19 -6.58 -6.52
CA ARG A 179 3.40 -6.10 -7.89
C ARG A 179 2.67 -7.02 -8.85
N ILE A 180 1.79 -6.46 -9.68
CA ILE A 180 1.01 -7.21 -10.67
C ILE A 180 1.56 -7.08 -12.08
N TRP A 181 2.34 -6.04 -12.35
CA TRP A 181 2.97 -5.81 -13.64
C TRP A 181 4.27 -5.00 -13.44
N PRO A 182 5.31 -5.23 -14.25
CA PRO A 182 5.44 -6.24 -15.32
C PRO A 182 5.49 -7.68 -14.78
N LEU A 183 5.11 -8.65 -15.60
CA LEU A 183 5.02 -10.07 -15.20
C LEU A 183 6.37 -10.67 -14.79
N GLU A 184 7.48 -10.11 -15.27
CA GLU A 184 8.85 -10.50 -14.88
C GLU A 184 9.10 -10.26 -13.38
N HIS A 185 8.44 -9.26 -12.79
CA HIS A 185 8.55 -8.88 -11.39
C HIS A 185 7.28 -9.18 -10.58
N PHE A 186 6.40 -10.03 -11.13
CA PHE A 186 5.14 -10.39 -10.48
C PHE A 186 5.37 -11.07 -9.12
N GLY A 187 4.76 -10.56 -8.07
CA GLY A 187 4.87 -11.13 -6.74
C GLY A 187 4.85 -10.11 -5.60
N ASN A 188 5.14 -10.60 -4.42
CA ASN A 188 5.26 -9.75 -3.24
C ASN A 188 6.41 -8.75 -3.43
N ILE A 189 6.19 -7.53 -2.98
CA ILE A 189 7.24 -6.53 -2.90
C ILE A 189 8.10 -6.91 -1.69
N TYR A 190 9.24 -7.58 -1.95
CA TYR A 190 10.20 -7.90 -0.91
C TYR A 190 10.95 -6.62 -0.53
N THR A 191 10.64 -6.14 0.64
CA THR A 191 11.35 -5.00 1.20
C THR A 191 12.38 -5.50 2.21
N GLN A 192 13.64 -5.17 1.99
CA GLN A 192 14.63 -5.30 3.05
C GLN A 192 14.27 -4.26 4.11
N VAL A 193 14.01 -4.75 5.32
CA VAL A 193 13.63 -3.87 6.43
C VAL A 193 14.88 -3.20 6.96
N PRO A 194 14.90 -1.86 7.06
CA PRO A 194 16.03 -1.15 7.64
C PRO A 194 16.20 -1.50 9.11
N THR A 195 17.44 -1.75 9.54
CA THR A 195 17.78 -2.15 10.90
C THR A 195 18.69 -1.14 11.57
N LEU A 196 18.62 -1.02 12.90
CA LEU A 196 19.52 -0.14 13.64
C LEU A 196 20.85 -0.86 13.89
N GLU A 197 21.96 -0.22 13.52
CA GLU A 197 23.29 -0.72 13.84
C GLU A 197 23.53 -0.68 15.35
N SER A 198 23.94 -1.80 15.94
CA SER A 198 24.14 -1.94 17.38
C SER A 198 25.38 -1.20 17.91
N SER A 199 26.32 -0.84 17.03
CA SER A 199 27.65 -0.31 17.41
C SER A 199 27.92 1.14 17.02
N SER A 200 27.07 1.80 16.25
CA SER A 200 27.28 3.18 15.81
C SER A 200 26.32 4.13 16.54
N VAL A 201 26.82 4.76 17.60
CA VAL A 201 26.09 5.84 18.29
C VAL A 201 26.65 7.17 17.80
N PHE A 202 25.79 8.02 17.25
CA PHE A 202 26.17 9.41 16.96
C PHE A 202 26.30 10.17 18.29
N VAL A 203 27.55 10.53 18.64
CA VAL A 203 27.84 11.41 19.76
C VAL A 203 28.17 12.78 19.14
N GLY A 204 27.21 13.71 19.18
CA GLY A 204 27.37 15.09 18.72
C GLY A 204 28.17 15.93 19.68
#